data_3db821a4005a7bffa79df1330d3a8e02
#
_entry.id   3db821a4005a7bffa79df1330d3a8e02
#
_cell.length_a   1.000
_cell.length_b   1.000
_cell.length_c   1.000
_cell.angle_alpha   90.00
_cell.angle_beta   90.00
_cell.angle_gamma   90.00
#
_symmetry.space_group_name_H-M   'P 1'
#
loop_
_entity.id
_entity.type
_entity.pdbx_description
1 polymer ?
#
loop_
_entity_poly.entity_id
_entity_poly.type
_entity_poly.pdbx_seq_one_letter_code
_entity_poly.pdbx_strand_id
1 'polypeptide(L)'
;MIRVVAYNVSGGLDLAAAATVLRSRDPRIVCLLEAPGPTRLKRLAGLAGLRVAARSGRRGAGTAVLTHGDVQVSSTARVPLRSPRDVPRREATHVIARIGGLRLSVTAVQLGLRPEYRRANLEQLQHFLASVDAPTVVGADLNESVRSPVAAALAEYLQDAHAVAGTGGGESYPTADPSTRQDFVFVDRSLRVLGCFVGEAHPVAVASHHRPVVADIAGRADDATRLPRAGPARTDPDLPDDDLDDPAERRRSA
;
A
#
# COMPACT_ATOMS: atom_id res chain seq x y z
N MET A 1 -7.27 -5.64 17.21
CA MET A 1 -6.88 -4.38 16.55
C MET A 1 -5.71 -4.68 15.59
N ILE A 2 -5.79 -4.19 14.38
CA ILE A 2 -4.76 -4.33 13.33
C ILE A 2 -4.35 -2.93 12.90
N ARG A 3 -3.08 -2.59 13.07
CA ARG A 3 -2.54 -1.31 12.61
C ARG A 3 -2.02 -1.43 11.19
N VAL A 4 -2.55 -0.59 10.30
CA VAL A 4 -2.16 -0.45 8.90
C VAL A 4 -1.51 0.90 8.70
N VAL A 5 -0.40 0.93 7.98
CA VAL A 5 0.31 2.17 7.61
C VAL A 5 0.39 2.30 6.10
N ALA A 6 -0.06 3.42 5.55
CA ALA A 6 0.25 3.84 4.18
C ALA A 6 1.41 4.84 4.22
N TYR A 7 2.49 4.58 3.50
CA TYR A 7 3.67 5.43 3.55
C TYR A 7 4.38 5.51 2.19
N ASN A 8 4.38 6.68 1.58
CA ASN A 8 5.26 6.98 0.47
C ASN A 8 6.66 7.27 1.01
N VAL A 9 7.65 6.46 0.62
CA VAL A 9 9.03 6.56 1.13
C VAL A 9 9.97 7.26 0.13
N SER A 10 9.44 7.94 -0.87
CA SER A 10 10.21 8.72 -1.87
C SER A 10 11.42 7.94 -2.43
N GLY A 11 11.19 6.68 -2.84
CA GLY A 11 12.26 5.78 -3.32
C GLY A 11 13.27 5.35 -2.25
N GLY A 12 12.99 5.62 -0.97
CA GLY A 12 13.85 5.30 0.16
C GLY A 12 15.03 6.27 0.30
N LEU A 13 14.77 7.56 0.41
CA LEU A 13 15.79 8.60 0.60
C LEU A 13 16.74 8.24 1.74
N ASP A 14 16.21 8.02 2.94
CA ASP A 14 16.94 7.50 4.09
C ASP A 14 16.23 6.25 4.65
N LEU A 15 16.86 5.09 4.44
CA LEU A 15 16.29 3.82 4.88
C LEU A 15 16.25 3.65 6.40
N ALA A 16 17.22 4.21 7.12
CA ALA A 16 17.28 4.09 8.56
C ALA A 16 16.22 4.96 9.23
N ALA A 17 16.05 6.19 8.74
CA ALA A 17 14.99 7.07 9.17
C ALA A 17 13.59 6.48 8.85
N ALA A 18 13.38 5.99 7.62
CA ALA A 18 12.13 5.35 7.24
C ALA A 18 11.81 4.12 8.10
N ALA A 19 12.82 3.28 8.40
CA ALA A 19 12.66 2.15 9.30
C ALA A 19 12.30 2.58 10.73
N THR A 20 12.90 3.67 11.22
CA THR A 20 12.60 4.24 12.55
C THR A 20 11.16 4.73 12.61
N VAL A 21 10.70 5.43 11.56
CA VAL A 21 9.29 5.84 11.41
C VAL A 21 8.36 4.63 11.48
N LEU A 22 8.63 3.58 10.71
CA LEU A 22 7.80 2.37 10.70
C LEU A 22 7.80 1.66 12.06
N ARG A 23 8.96 1.46 12.68
CA ARG A 23 9.05 0.83 14.02
C ARG A 23 8.27 1.59 15.08
N SER A 24 8.37 2.93 15.09
CA SER A 24 7.65 3.75 16.10
C SER A 24 6.13 3.68 15.97
N ARG A 25 5.62 3.21 14.83
CA ARG A 25 4.18 3.02 14.60
C ARG A 25 3.70 1.61 14.89
N ASP A 26 4.59 0.64 15.10
CA ASP A 26 4.29 -0.78 15.35
C ASP A 26 3.21 -1.36 14.41
N PRO A 27 3.40 -1.28 13.08
CA PRO A 27 2.39 -1.72 12.13
C PRO A 27 2.34 -3.25 12.02
N ARG A 28 1.14 -3.77 11.82
CA ARG A 28 0.97 -5.17 11.38
C ARG A 28 1.08 -5.29 9.86
N ILE A 29 0.63 -4.26 9.14
CA ILE A 29 0.63 -4.19 7.68
C ILE A 29 1.12 -2.80 7.26
N VAL A 30 1.99 -2.75 6.25
CA VAL A 30 2.45 -1.51 5.61
C VAL A 30 2.19 -1.57 4.12
N CYS A 31 1.43 -0.61 3.62
CA CYS A 31 1.32 -0.29 2.21
C CYS A 31 2.39 0.75 1.87
N LEU A 32 3.48 0.30 1.25
CA LEU A 32 4.62 1.15 0.92
C LEU A 32 4.48 1.65 -0.51
N LEU A 33 4.65 2.96 -0.71
CA LEU A 33 4.52 3.66 -1.98
C LEU A 33 5.87 4.27 -2.33
N GLU A 34 6.18 4.37 -3.61
CA GLU A 34 7.53 4.65 -4.11
C GLU A 34 8.59 3.74 -3.49
N ALA A 35 8.26 2.46 -3.41
CA ALA A 35 9.11 1.45 -2.80
C ALA A 35 10.48 1.37 -3.50
N PRO A 36 11.59 1.31 -2.73
CA PRO A 36 12.91 1.16 -3.30
C PRO A 36 13.11 -0.19 -4.00
N GLY A 37 14.23 -0.35 -4.71
CA GLY A 37 14.60 -1.61 -5.36
C GLY A 37 14.68 -2.78 -4.35
N PRO A 38 14.64 -4.04 -4.83
CA PRO A 38 14.45 -5.24 -3.98
C PRO A 38 15.41 -5.34 -2.81
N THR A 39 16.71 -5.13 -3.04
CA THR A 39 17.75 -5.21 -1.99
C THR A 39 17.54 -4.14 -0.90
N ARG A 40 17.29 -2.90 -1.31
CA ARG A 40 17.04 -1.79 -0.37
C ARG A 40 15.71 -1.99 0.38
N LEU A 41 14.68 -2.51 -0.30
CA LEU A 41 13.39 -2.86 0.32
C LEU A 41 13.55 -3.95 1.38
N LYS A 42 14.30 -5.02 1.08
CA LYS A 42 14.62 -6.06 2.07
C LYS A 42 15.33 -5.47 3.29
N ARG A 43 16.30 -4.58 3.07
CA ARG A 43 17.02 -3.91 4.16
C ARG A 43 16.09 -3.02 4.99
N LEU A 44 15.23 -2.22 4.34
CA LEU A 44 14.22 -1.39 5.02
C LEU A 44 13.30 -2.26 5.89
N ALA A 45 12.74 -3.32 5.32
CA ALA A 45 11.85 -4.23 6.03
C ALA A 45 12.55 -4.85 7.25
N GLY A 46 13.77 -5.39 7.09
CA GLY A 46 14.54 -5.96 8.19
C GLY A 46 14.84 -4.94 9.30
N LEU A 47 15.27 -3.72 8.95
CA LEU A 47 15.50 -2.65 9.91
C LEU A 47 14.20 -2.23 10.64
N ALA A 48 13.04 -2.35 9.99
CA ALA A 48 11.74 -2.05 10.59
C ALA A 48 11.13 -3.21 11.38
N GLY A 49 11.76 -4.40 11.42
CA GLY A 49 11.19 -5.59 12.04
C GLY A 49 10.06 -6.22 11.24
N LEU A 50 10.00 -5.98 9.94
CA LEU A 50 8.96 -6.42 9.02
C LEU A 50 9.51 -7.39 7.96
N ARG A 51 8.60 -8.04 7.22
CA ARG A 51 8.91 -8.88 6.07
C ARG A 51 8.31 -8.28 4.81
N VAL A 52 8.97 -8.47 3.67
CA VAL A 52 8.39 -8.11 2.37
C VAL A 52 7.41 -9.22 1.97
N ALA A 53 6.13 -8.91 1.96
CA ALA A 53 5.09 -9.83 1.51
C ALA A 53 5.00 -9.87 -0.02
N ALA A 54 4.99 -8.70 -0.66
CA ALA A 54 4.98 -8.57 -2.11
C ALA A 54 5.54 -7.20 -2.54
N ARG A 55 5.96 -7.12 -3.81
CA ARG A 55 6.42 -5.88 -4.45
C ARG A 55 6.04 -5.88 -5.93
N SER A 56 5.66 -4.73 -6.44
CA SER A 56 5.36 -4.49 -7.86
C SER A 56 6.02 -3.20 -8.35
N GLY A 57 6.06 -3.04 -9.65
CA GLY A 57 6.55 -1.83 -10.30
C GLY A 57 8.08 -1.69 -10.31
N ARG A 58 8.56 -0.69 -11.07
CA ARG A 58 9.98 -0.38 -11.21
C ARG A 58 10.41 0.70 -10.21
N ARG A 59 11.73 0.93 -10.12
CA ARG A 59 12.35 1.96 -9.27
C ARG A 59 11.65 3.32 -9.45
N GLY A 60 11.26 3.98 -8.33
CA GLY A 60 10.59 5.27 -8.32
C GLY A 60 9.08 5.24 -8.61
N ALA A 61 8.53 4.09 -9.04
CA ALA A 61 7.09 3.90 -9.25
C ALA A 61 6.60 2.56 -8.67
N GLY A 62 7.41 1.93 -7.82
CA GLY A 62 7.11 0.65 -7.19
C GLY A 62 6.22 0.82 -5.98
N THR A 63 5.40 -0.20 -5.72
CA THR A 63 4.66 -0.36 -4.48
C THR A 63 5.05 -1.66 -3.80
N ALA A 64 4.83 -1.77 -2.49
CA ALA A 64 5.07 -3.01 -1.76
C ALA A 64 4.11 -3.14 -0.58
N VAL A 65 3.85 -4.37 -0.19
CA VAL A 65 3.21 -4.67 1.09
C VAL A 65 4.25 -5.31 1.99
N LEU A 66 4.44 -4.72 3.19
CA LEU A 66 5.26 -5.31 4.25
C LEU A 66 4.33 -5.79 5.36
N THR A 67 4.75 -6.84 6.06
CA THR A 67 3.95 -7.44 7.13
C THR A 67 4.80 -7.73 8.36
N HIS A 68 4.18 -7.65 9.53
CA HIS A 68 4.74 -8.18 10.76
C HIS A 68 4.78 -9.73 10.73
N GLY A 69 5.58 -10.32 11.60
CA GLY A 69 5.83 -11.76 11.60
C GLY A 69 4.62 -12.66 11.87
N ASP A 70 3.59 -12.13 12.52
CA ASP A 70 2.33 -12.83 12.85
C ASP A 70 1.28 -12.78 11.72
N VAL A 71 1.55 -12.05 10.64
CA VAL A 71 0.68 -11.97 9.47
C VAL A 71 1.04 -13.10 8.49
N GLN A 72 0.07 -13.93 8.16
CA GLN A 72 0.20 -14.97 7.14
C GLN A 72 -0.27 -14.45 5.79
N VAL A 73 0.57 -14.54 4.76
CA VAL A 73 0.21 -14.17 3.39
C VAL A 73 -0.10 -15.44 2.61
N SER A 74 -1.29 -15.52 2.02
CA SER A 74 -1.77 -16.69 1.28
C SER A 74 -1.69 -16.54 -0.23
N SER A 75 -1.76 -15.32 -0.74
CA SER A 75 -1.57 -15.04 -2.17
C SER A 75 -1.11 -13.61 -2.41
N THR A 76 -0.51 -13.38 -3.58
CA THR A 76 -0.04 -12.07 -4.02
C THR A 76 -0.45 -11.84 -5.47
N ALA A 77 -0.68 -10.59 -5.85
CA ALA A 77 -0.93 -10.19 -7.23
C ALA A 77 -0.29 -8.84 -7.55
N ARG A 78 -0.01 -8.63 -8.82
CA ARG A 78 0.35 -7.34 -9.40
C ARG A 78 -0.82 -6.84 -10.22
N VAL A 79 -1.21 -5.60 -9.99
CA VAL A 79 -2.31 -4.97 -10.70
C VAL A 79 -1.73 -3.91 -11.63
N PRO A 80 -1.62 -4.18 -12.94
CA PRO A 80 -1.09 -3.19 -13.89
C PRO A 80 -1.97 -1.95 -13.93
N LEU A 81 -1.33 -0.78 -13.89
CA LEU A 81 -2.02 0.50 -14.00
C LEU A 81 -1.59 1.21 -15.29
N ARG A 82 -2.55 1.83 -15.96
CA ARG A 82 -2.29 2.58 -17.20
C ARG A 82 -1.29 3.70 -16.95
N SER A 83 -0.24 3.75 -17.74
CA SER A 83 0.83 4.73 -17.61
C SER A 83 1.20 5.28 -18.98
N PRO A 84 1.65 6.55 -19.08
CA PRO A 84 2.24 7.07 -20.31
C PRO A 84 3.44 6.21 -20.76
N ARG A 85 3.75 6.23 -22.04
CA ARG A 85 4.89 5.48 -22.58
C ARG A 85 6.25 6.05 -22.15
N ASP A 86 6.27 7.33 -21.79
CA ASP A 86 7.46 8.12 -21.41
C ASP A 86 7.78 8.05 -19.90
N VAL A 87 7.00 7.32 -19.12
CA VAL A 87 7.24 7.13 -17.69
C VAL A 87 7.22 5.65 -17.30
N PRO A 88 7.88 5.27 -16.19
CA PRO A 88 7.83 3.89 -15.69
C PRO A 88 6.38 3.42 -15.47
N ARG A 89 6.10 2.19 -15.88
CA ARG A 89 4.79 1.58 -15.64
C ARG A 89 4.50 1.52 -14.15
N ARG A 90 3.31 1.94 -13.76
CA ARG A 90 2.81 1.81 -12.40
C ARG A 90 2.05 0.51 -12.25
N GLU A 91 2.18 -0.07 -11.07
CA GLU A 91 1.48 -1.29 -10.69
C GLU A 91 1.08 -1.15 -9.22
N ALA A 92 -0.12 -1.59 -8.87
CA ALA A 92 -0.46 -1.80 -7.47
C ALA A 92 0.02 -3.18 -7.02
N THR A 93 0.41 -3.27 -5.75
CA THR A 93 0.79 -4.53 -5.10
C THR A 93 -0.35 -5.00 -4.23
N HIS A 94 -0.81 -6.22 -4.45
CA HIS A 94 -1.90 -6.81 -3.71
C HIS A 94 -1.45 -8.08 -2.98
N VAL A 95 -2.00 -8.30 -1.79
CA VAL A 95 -1.85 -9.54 -1.03
C VAL A 95 -3.17 -9.94 -0.37
N ILE A 96 -3.41 -11.22 -0.23
CA ILE A 96 -4.39 -11.76 0.71
C ILE A 96 -3.63 -12.16 1.97
N ALA A 97 -3.99 -11.53 3.07
CA ALA A 97 -3.36 -11.72 4.37
C ALA A 97 -4.35 -12.29 5.40
N ARG A 98 -3.84 -13.04 6.37
CA ARG A 98 -4.59 -13.50 7.53
C ARG A 98 -3.88 -13.07 8.80
N ILE A 99 -4.64 -12.46 9.72
CA ILE A 99 -4.15 -11.98 11.00
C ILE A 99 -5.24 -12.12 12.06
N GLY A 100 -4.94 -12.80 13.17
CA GLY A 100 -5.91 -12.98 14.27
C GLY A 100 -7.25 -13.60 13.81
N GLY A 101 -7.21 -14.53 12.83
CA GLY A 101 -8.41 -15.14 12.25
C GLY A 101 -9.09 -14.33 11.13
N LEU A 102 -8.85 -13.04 11.03
CA LEU A 102 -9.40 -12.17 9.99
C LEU A 102 -8.63 -12.36 8.67
N ARG A 103 -9.35 -12.60 7.58
CA ARG A 103 -8.82 -12.62 6.20
C ARG A 103 -9.02 -11.24 5.58
N LEU A 104 -7.96 -10.64 5.05
CA LEU A 104 -7.95 -9.30 4.47
C LEU A 104 -7.35 -9.31 3.07
N SER A 105 -7.95 -8.55 2.19
CA SER A 105 -7.38 -8.06 0.94
C SER A 105 -6.64 -6.76 1.22
N VAL A 106 -5.34 -6.71 0.95
CA VAL A 106 -4.52 -5.51 1.19
C VAL A 106 -3.87 -5.09 -0.11
N THR A 107 -4.06 -3.83 -0.48
CA THR A 107 -3.53 -3.25 -1.73
C THR A 107 -2.74 -1.98 -1.45
N ALA A 108 -1.50 -1.93 -1.90
CA ALA A 108 -0.68 -0.72 -1.95
C ALA A 108 -0.73 -0.13 -3.36
N VAL A 109 -1.12 1.13 -3.52
CA VAL A 109 -1.28 1.77 -4.83
C VAL A 109 -0.82 3.22 -4.83
N GLN A 110 -0.11 3.61 -5.89
CA GLN A 110 0.17 5.02 -6.19
C GLN A 110 -0.38 5.34 -7.58
N LEU A 111 -1.27 6.31 -7.66
CA LEU A 111 -1.88 6.72 -8.93
C LEU A 111 -0.95 7.62 -9.76
N GLY A 112 -1.27 7.78 -11.04
CA GLY A 112 -0.50 8.58 -11.97
C GLY A 112 -0.47 10.07 -11.61
N LEU A 113 0.61 10.77 -12.00
CA LEU A 113 0.74 12.22 -11.77
C LEU A 113 -0.20 13.05 -12.65
N ARG A 114 -0.60 12.53 -13.83
CA ARG A 114 -1.47 13.23 -14.77
C ARG A 114 -2.93 12.84 -14.54
N PRO A 115 -3.88 13.81 -14.50
CA PRO A 115 -5.29 13.55 -14.19
C PRO A 115 -5.95 12.47 -15.04
N GLU A 116 -5.69 12.45 -16.33
CA GLU A 116 -6.24 11.48 -17.28
C GLU A 116 -5.83 10.04 -16.94
N TYR A 117 -4.61 9.84 -16.43
CA TYR A 117 -4.14 8.52 -15.99
C TYR A 117 -4.71 8.13 -14.64
N ARG A 118 -4.92 9.09 -13.72
CA ARG A 118 -5.51 8.78 -12.41
C ARG A 118 -6.91 8.20 -12.53
N ARG A 119 -7.75 8.76 -13.42
CA ARG A 119 -9.09 8.20 -13.68
C ARG A 119 -9.01 6.77 -14.20
N ALA A 120 -8.17 6.53 -15.23
CA ALA A 120 -8.01 5.18 -15.77
C ALA A 120 -7.41 4.20 -14.75
N ASN A 121 -6.49 4.66 -13.88
CA ASN A 121 -5.94 3.85 -12.80
C ASN A 121 -7.01 3.51 -11.76
N LEU A 122 -7.89 4.45 -11.43
CA LEU A 122 -9.01 4.22 -10.52
C LEU A 122 -9.95 3.14 -11.06
N GLU A 123 -10.37 3.25 -12.33
CA GLU A 123 -11.24 2.26 -12.98
C GLU A 123 -10.62 0.85 -12.95
N GLN A 124 -9.32 0.73 -13.26
CA GLN A 124 -8.59 -0.53 -13.21
C GLN A 124 -8.51 -1.09 -11.78
N LEU A 125 -8.23 -0.22 -10.80
CA LEU A 125 -8.19 -0.59 -9.39
C LEU A 125 -9.56 -1.07 -8.91
N GLN A 126 -10.63 -0.33 -9.17
CA GLN A 126 -11.99 -0.69 -8.78
C GLN A 126 -12.44 -2.01 -9.41
N HIS A 127 -12.14 -2.21 -10.69
CA HIS A 127 -12.43 -3.48 -11.37
C HIS A 127 -11.71 -4.67 -10.70
N PHE A 128 -10.43 -4.49 -10.36
CA PHE A 128 -9.67 -5.50 -9.63
C PHE A 128 -10.26 -5.76 -8.24
N LEU A 129 -10.50 -4.72 -7.45
CA LEU A 129 -11.03 -4.85 -6.08
C LEU A 129 -12.39 -5.52 -6.05
N ALA A 130 -13.25 -5.27 -7.05
CA ALA A 130 -14.56 -5.91 -7.17
C ALA A 130 -14.47 -7.44 -7.43
N SER A 131 -13.34 -7.92 -7.94
CA SER A 131 -13.09 -9.36 -8.15
C SER A 131 -12.57 -10.09 -6.91
N VAL A 132 -12.25 -9.37 -5.83
CA VAL A 132 -11.63 -9.94 -4.63
C VAL A 132 -12.70 -10.25 -3.57
N ASP A 133 -12.82 -11.52 -3.20
CA ASP A 133 -13.73 -11.98 -2.16
C ASP A 133 -13.05 -11.94 -0.77
N ALA A 134 -12.77 -10.74 -0.27
CA ALA A 134 -12.30 -10.50 1.10
C ALA A 134 -12.46 -9.01 1.48
N PRO A 135 -12.73 -8.69 2.76
CA PRO A 135 -12.69 -7.32 3.23
C PRO A 135 -11.38 -6.62 2.84
N THR A 136 -11.51 -5.45 2.22
CA THR A 136 -10.40 -4.78 1.55
C THR A 136 -9.85 -3.62 2.36
N VAL A 137 -8.52 -3.48 2.36
CA VAL A 137 -7.78 -2.32 2.84
C VAL A 137 -6.89 -1.82 1.70
N VAL A 138 -6.96 -0.53 1.39
CA VAL A 138 -6.12 0.11 0.37
C VAL A 138 -5.30 1.22 1.01
N GLY A 139 -3.98 1.07 1.01
CA GLY A 139 -3.05 2.17 1.30
C GLY A 139 -2.66 2.86 -0.01
N ALA A 140 -2.96 4.12 -0.13
CA ALA A 140 -2.86 4.84 -1.40
C ALA A 140 -2.13 6.18 -1.28
N ASP A 141 -1.34 6.50 -2.31
CA ASP A 141 -0.99 7.86 -2.68
C ASP A 141 -1.78 8.19 -3.96
N LEU A 142 -2.77 9.06 -3.84
CA LEU A 142 -3.65 9.41 -4.95
C LEU A 142 -3.04 10.47 -5.88
N ASN A 143 -1.95 11.15 -5.47
CA ASN A 143 -1.42 12.34 -6.12
C ASN A 143 -2.51 13.42 -6.35
N GLU A 144 -3.54 13.42 -5.51
CA GLU A 144 -4.66 14.36 -5.51
C GLU A 144 -5.13 14.64 -4.08
N SER A 145 -5.79 15.76 -3.91
CA SER A 145 -6.36 16.14 -2.61
C SER A 145 -7.62 15.33 -2.28
N VAL A 146 -8.00 15.37 -1.01
CA VAL A 146 -9.23 14.74 -0.50
C VAL A 146 -10.52 15.22 -1.23
N ARG A 147 -10.50 16.40 -1.83
CA ARG A 147 -11.65 16.95 -2.58
C ARG A 147 -11.70 16.54 -4.05
N SER A 148 -10.78 15.67 -4.47
CA SER A 148 -10.73 15.23 -5.87
C SER A 148 -11.83 14.23 -6.22
N PRO A 149 -12.23 14.14 -7.50
CA PRO A 149 -13.18 13.13 -7.97
C PRO A 149 -12.70 11.69 -7.70
N VAL A 150 -11.39 11.46 -7.74
CA VAL A 150 -10.80 10.13 -7.49
C VAL A 150 -10.94 9.74 -6.03
N ALA A 151 -10.64 10.66 -5.09
CA ALA A 151 -10.80 10.41 -3.67
C ALA A 151 -12.28 10.18 -3.31
N ALA A 152 -13.19 10.98 -3.88
CA ALA A 152 -14.63 10.82 -3.71
C ALA A 152 -15.12 9.45 -4.19
N ALA A 153 -14.73 9.03 -5.40
CA ALA A 153 -15.15 7.74 -5.95
C ALA A 153 -14.61 6.53 -5.15
N LEU A 154 -13.39 6.62 -4.58
CA LEU A 154 -12.91 5.59 -3.65
C LEU A 154 -13.69 5.61 -2.33
N ALA A 155 -14.06 6.79 -1.82
CA ALA A 155 -14.84 6.92 -0.59
C ALA A 155 -16.31 6.46 -0.75
N GLU A 156 -16.85 6.43 -1.96
CA GLU A 156 -18.14 5.79 -2.26
C GLU A 156 -18.04 4.27 -2.14
N TYR A 157 -16.95 3.69 -2.61
CA TYR A 157 -16.73 2.24 -2.62
C TYR A 157 -16.23 1.70 -1.27
N LEU A 158 -15.29 2.41 -0.63
CA LEU A 158 -14.70 2.07 0.67
C LEU A 158 -14.96 3.23 1.65
N GLN A 159 -14.63 3.06 2.92
CA GLN A 159 -14.60 4.17 3.87
C GLN A 159 -13.18 4.74 3.99
N ASP A 160 -13.05 6.06 3.90
CA ASP A 160 -11.82 6.76 4.20
C ASP A 160 -11.58 6.75 5.71
N ALA A 161 -10.51 6.10 6.17
CA ALA A 161 -10.24 5.91 7.58
C ALA A 161 -10.12 7.23 8.36
N HIS A 162 -9.52 8.26 7.75
CA HIS A 162 -9.39 9.57 8.40
C HIS A 162 -10.72 10.33 8.44
N ALA A 163 -11.57 10.21 7.44
CA ALA A 163 -12.89 10.81 7.47
C ALA A 163 -13.80 10.17 8.52
N VAL A 164 -13.59 8.87 8.84
CA VAL A 164 -14.40 8.12 9.83
C VAL A 164 -13.92 8.33 11.25
N ALA A 165 -12.61 8.27 11.51
CA ALA A 165 -12.05 8.28 12.85
C ALA A 165 -10.70 9.01 12.93
N GLY A 166 -10.53 10.05 12.10
CA GLY A 166 -9.29 10.82 12.02
C GLY A 166 -9.08 11.76 13.20
N THR A 167 -7.84 11.96 13.57
CA THR A 167 -7.39 13.01 14.50
C THR A 167 -6.36 13.89 13.81
N GLY A 168 -6.45 15.21 14.02
CA GLY A 168 -5.65 16.21 13.32
C GLY A 168 -6.18 16.53 11.91
N GLY A 169 -5.44 17.33 11.14
CA GLY A 169 -5.87 17.83 9.83
C GLY A 169 -5.82 16.80 8.69
N GLY A 170 -4.98 15.79 8.82
CA GLY A 170 -4.86 14.72 7.82
C GLY A 170 -3.89 15.02 6.67
N GLU A 171 -3.30 16.21 6.60
CA GLU A 171 -2.33 16.58 5.57
C GLU A 171 -1.05 15.73 5.68
N SER A 172 -0.67 15.11 4.56
CA SER A 172 0.49 14.19 4.50
C SER A 172 1.66 14.73 3.67
N TYR A 173 1.43 15.77 2.86
CA TYR A 173 2.42 16.32 1.94
C TYR A 173 2.37 17.87 1.88
N PRO A 174 3.51 18.54 1.72
CA PRO A 174 4.87 18.03 1.92
C PRO A 174 5.18 17.81 3.41
N THR A 175 6.18 16.99 3.73
CA THR A 175 6.50 16.63 5.12
C THR A 175 6.82 17.81 6.01
N ALA A 176 7.57 18.81 5.50
CA ALA A 176 8.04 19.96 6.29
C ALA A 176 6.90 20.87 6.72
N ASP A 177 5.97 21.18 5.81
CA ASP A 177 4.80 22.03 6.04
C ASP A 177 3.59 21.41 5.32
N PRO A 178 2.88 20.45 5.93
CA PRO A 178 1.82 19.72 5.28
C PRO A 178 0.64 20.63 4.95
N SER A 179 0.28 20.63 3.69
CA SER A 179 -0.83 21.45 3.17
C SER A 179 -1.80 20.65 2.31
N THR A 180 -1.44 19.42 1.95
CA THR A 180 -2.28 18.58 1.09
C THR A 180 -2.34 17.17 1.65
N ARG A 181 -3.53 16.61 1.69
CA ARG A 181 -3.77 15.22 1.99
C ARG A 181 -3.76 14.44 0.68
N GLN A 182 -2.66 13.72 0.42
CA GLN A 182 -2.46 12.90 -0.78
C GLN A 182 -2.41 11.41 -0.47
N ASP A 183 -2.08 11.06 0.78
CA ASP A 183 -1.98 9.70 1.25
C ASP A 183 -3.22 9.30 2.06
N PHE A 184 -3.68 8.08 1.84
CA PHE A 184 -4.94 7.59 2.39
C PHE A 184 -4.81 6.14 2.86
N VAL A 185 -5.64 5.77 3.82
CA VAL A 185 -6.03 4.38 4.10
C VAL A 185 -7.53 4.28 3.90
N PHE A 186 -7.93 3.53 2.87
CA PHE A 186 -9.33 3.18 2.64
C PHE A 186 -9.61 1.78 3.19
N VAL A 187 -10.77 1.59 3.75
CA VAL A 187 -11.13 0.38 4.49
C VAL A 187 -12.52 -0.10 4.06
N ASP A 188 -12.69 -1.40 3.87
CA ASP A 188 -13.98 -2.01 3.60
C ASP A 188 -15.02 -1.65 4.68
N ARG A 189 -16.27 -1.42 4.26
CA ARG A 189 -17.35 -1.02 5.16
C ARG A 189 -17.75 -2.11 6.16
N SER A 190 -17.37 -3.36 5.92
CA SER A 190 -17.55 -4.47 6.87
C SER A 190 -16.57 -4.40 8.04
N LEU A 191 -15.46 -3.67 7.91
CA LEU A 191 -14.48 -3.46 8.97
C LEU A 191 -14.83 -2.21 9.79
N ARG A 192 -14.32 -2.17 11.03
CA ARG A 192 -14.41 -0.97 11.89
C ARG A 192 -13.09 -0.21 11.83
N VAL A 193 -13.16 1.08 11.58
CA VAL A 193 -12.04 2.00 11.81
C VAL A 193 -12.09 2.47 13.25
N LEU A 194 -11.04 2.21 14.02
CA LEU A 194 -10.93 2.54 15.45
C LEU A 194 -10.22 3.86 15.69
N GLY A 195 -9.39 4.28 14.74
CA GLY A 195 -8.66 5.54 14.75
C GLY A 195 -7.83 5.70 13.48
N CYS A 196 -7.55 6.96 13.12
CA CYS A 196 -6.66 7.30 12.03
C CYS A 196 -5.92 8.60 12.33
N PHE A 197 -4.65 8.67 12.01
CA PHE A 197 -3.84 9.89 12.15
C PHE A 197 -2.71 9.94 11.14
N VAL A 198 -2.17 11.13 10.90
CA VAL A 198 -0.97 11.35 10.09
C VAL A 198 0.23 11.51 11.02
N GLY A 199 1.34 10.84 10.70
CA GLY A 199 2.56 10.89 11.51
C GLY A 199 3.16 12.30 11.60
N GLU A 200 3.83 12.59 12.71
CA GLU A 200 4.52 13.87 12.93
C GLU A 200 5.78 14.02 12.06
N ALA A 201 6.29 15.25 11.98
CA ALA A 201 7.41 15.60 11.10
C ALA A 201 8.73 14.87 11.44
N HIS A 202 9.03 14.66 12.73
CA HIS A 202 10.29 14.04 13.14
C HIS A 202 10.08 12.61 13.64
N PRO A 203 10.86 11.62 13.21
CA PRO A 203 12.01 11.68 12.28
C PRO A 203 11.62 11.61 10.79
N VAL A 204 10.33 11.82 10.43
CA VAL A 204 9.79 11.65 9.07
C VAL A 204 10.45 12.61 8.07
N ALA A 205 10.80 13.82 8.48
CA ALA A 205 11.30 14.87 7.60
C ALA A 205 12.56 14.48 6.79
N VAL A 206 13.43 13.63 7.34
CA VAL A 206 14.60 13.11 6.62
C VAL A 206 14.35 11.79 5.91
N ALA A 207 13.25 11.13 6.23
CA ALA A 207 12.91 9.81 5.70
C ALA A 207 12.17 9.89 4.37
N SER A 208 11.30 10.89 4.20
CA SER A 208 10.44 11.03 3.03
C SER A 208 9.89 12.46 2.89
N HIS A 209 9.45 12.79 1.68
CA HIS A 209 8.67 14.00 1.40
C HIS A 209 7.20 13.87 1.85
N HIS A 210 6.75 12.68 2.23
CA HIS A 210 5.40 12.41 2.72
C HIS A 210 5.43 11.99 4.19
N ARG A 211 4.32 12.23 4.90
CA ARG A 211 4.07 11.70 6.24
C ARG A 211 3.26 10.41 6.15
N PRO A 212 3.53 9.40 7.01
CA PRO A 212 2.75 8.17 7.01
C PRO A 212 1.32 8.41 7.52
N VAL A 213 0.35 7.77 6.88
CA VAL A 213 -1.02 7.66 7.37
C VAL A 213 -1.16 6.35 8.13
N VAL A 214 -1.61 6.42 9.37
CA VAL A 214 -1.76 5.28 10.28
C VAL A 214 -3.24 5.07 10.56
N ALA A 215 -3.76 3.88 10.33
CA ALA A 215 -5.13 3.50 10.65
C ALA A 215 -5.16 2.25 11.53
N ASP A 216 -5.93 2.31 12.60
CA ASP A 216 -6.26 1.18 13.46
C ASP A 216 -7.62 0.62 13.07
N ILE A 217 -7.67 -0.67 12.70
CA ILE A 217 -8.87 -1.34 12.23
C ILE A 217 -9.16 -2.61 13.02
N ALA A 218 -10.41 -3.08 12.97
CA ALA A 218 -10.84 -4.36 13.52
C ALA A 218 -11.91 -4.99 12.63
N GLY A 219 -12.01 -6.33 12.65
CA GLY A 219 -13.18 -7.05 12.18
C GLY A 219 -14.41 -6.72 13.05
N ARG A 220 -15.61 -6.88 12.50
CA ARG A 220 -16.82 -6.87 13.33
C ARG A 220 -16.85 -8.14 14.17
N ALA A 221 -17.47 -8.08 15.35
CA ALA A 221 -17.52 -9.21 16.28
C ALA A 221 -18.11 -10.50 15.65
N ASP A 222 -18.96 -10.34 14.64
CA ASP A 222 -19.64 -11.44 13.95
C ASP A 222 -18.73 -12.19 12.94
N ASP A 223 -17.60 -11.60 12.55
CA ASP A 223 -16.68 -12.23 11.58
C ASP A 223 -15.84 -13.39 12.19
N ALA A 224 -15.72 -13.42 13.50
CA ALA A 224 -15.01 -14.49 14.22
C ALA A 224 -15.70 -15.88 14.10
N THR A 225 -16.97 -15.90 13.70
CA THR A 225 -17.81 -17.12 13.59
C THR A 225 -18.00 -17.61 12.15
N ARG A 226 -17.61 -16.86 11.14
CA ARG A 226 -17.66 -17.35 9.75
C ARG A 226 -16.42 -18.20 9.43
N LEU A 227 -16.59 -19.52 9.55
CA LEU A 227 -15.68 -20.50 8.96
C LEU A 227 -15.58 -20.27 7.45
N PRO A 228 -14.40 -20.39 6.83
CA PRO A 228 -14.23 -20.19 5.40
C PRO A 228 -15.05 -21.23 4.63
N ARG A 229 -15.94 -20.79 3.74
CA ARG A 229 -16.44 -21.65 2.68
C ARG A 229 -15.25 -22.04 1.82
N ALA A 230 -14.94 -23.32 1.78
CA ALA A 230 -13.93 -23.88 0.87
C ALA A 230 -14.41 -23.67 -0.57
N GLY A 231 -13.84 -22.65 -1.23
CA GLY A 231 -13.96 -22.49 -2.67
C GLY A 231 -12.86 -23.32 -3.35
N PRO A 232 -13.10 -23.86 -4.56
CA PRO A 232 -12.12 -24.68 -5.24
C PRO A 232 -10.87 -23.86 -5.58
N ALA A 233 -9.70 -24.44 -5.29
CA ALA A 233 -8.40 -23.91 -5.71
C ALA A 233 -8.35 -23.85 -7.24
N ARG A 234 -8.32 -22.66 -7.82
CA ARG A 234 -7.90 -22.47 -9.21
C ARG A 234 -6.39 -22.39 -9.23
N THR A 235 -5.77 -23.50 -9.59
CA THR A 235 -4.40 -23.51 -10.08
C THR A 235 -4.46 -23.06 -11.54
N ASP A 236 -3.85 -21.95 -11.86
CA ASP A 236 -3.59 -21.53 -13.24
C ASP A 236 -2.20 -22.06 -13.63
N PRO A 237 -2.09 -23.03 -14.55
CA PRO A 237 -0.82 -23.69 -14.84
C PRO A 237 0.02 -23.03 -15.94
N ASP A 238 -0.38 -21.90 -16.51
CA ASP A 238 0.31 -21.33 -17.68
C ASP A 238 0.66 -19.85 -17.51
N LEU A 239 1.73 -19.59 -16.76
CA LEU A 239 2.51 -18.34 -16.92
C LEU A 239 3.96 -18.75 -17.23
N PRO A 240 4.50 -18.41 -18.41
CA PRO A 240 5.89 -18.67 -18.72
C PRO A 240 6.82 -17.87 -17.79
N ASP A 241 7.83 -18.54 -17.27
CA ASP A 241 9.00 -17.94 -16.62
C ASP A 241 9.75 -17.07 -17.65
N ASP A 242 9.46 -15.77 -17.68
CA ASP A 242 10.31 -14.81 -18.38
C ASP A 242 11.54 -14.51 -17.49
N ASP A 243 12.57 -15.30 -17.68
CA ASP A 243 13.94 -14.98 -17.31
C ASP A 243 14.37 -13.72 -18.09
N LEU A 244 14.18 -12.55 -17.48
CA LEU A 244 14.73 -11.30 -18.00
C LEU A 244 16.19 -11.18 -17.57
N ASP A 245 17.06 -11.84 -18.32
CA ASP A 245 18.50 -11.56 -18.39
C ASP A 245 18.66 -10.10 -18.92
N ASP A 246 19.07 -9.19 -18.05
CA ASP A 246 19.36 -7.79 -18.43
C ASP A 246 20.79 -7.73 -19.03
N PRO A 247 20.95 -7.48 -20.35
CA PRO A 247 22.26 -7.43 -20.99
C PRO A 247 23.14 -6.23 -20.56
N ALA A 248 22.65 -5.34 -19.70
CA ALA A 248 23.41 -4.15 -19.29
C ALA A 248 24.40 -4.39 -18.13
N GLU A 249 24.33 -5.51 -17.41
CA GLU A 249 25.27 -5.80 -16.32
C GLU A 249 26.60 -6.41 -16.77
N ARG A 250 26.71 -6.91 -18.01
CA ARG A 250 27.94 -7.56 -18.53
C ARG A 250 29.02 -6.59 -19.02
N ARG A 251 28.82 -5.29 -18.99
CA ARG A 251 29.80 -4.30 -19.51
C ARG A 251 30.58 -3.53 -18.45
N ARG A 252 30.56 -3.94 -17.17
CA ARG A 252 31.32 -3.27 -16.10
C ARG A 252 32.32 -4.18 -15.37
N SER A 253 32.70 -5.28 -15.96
CA SER A 253 33.71 -6.19 -15.42
C SER A 253 34.67 -6.65 -16.54
N ALA A 254 35.25 -5.69 -17.26
CA ALA A 254 36.43 -5.89 -18.09
C ALA A 254 37.24 -4.59 -18.10
#